data_3d692ff9ef1c5b5af85894e4ec6f2a35
#
_entry.id   3d692ff9ef1c5b5af85894e4ec6f2a35
#
_cell.length_a   1.000
_cell.length_b   1.000
_cell.length_c   1.000
_cell.angle_alpha   90.00
_cell.angle_beta   90.00
_cell.angle_gamma   90.00
#
_symmetry.space_group_name_H-M   'P 1'
#
loop_
_entity.id
_entity.type
_entity.pdbx_description
1 polymer ?
#
loop_
_entity_poly.entity_id
_entity_poly.type
_entity_poly.pdbx_seq_one_letter_code
_entity_poly.pdbx_strand_id
1 'polypeptide(L)'
;KSIDTYKKNYGSDRFSFKHKNSRFIGFNSGIIKANTPGFEKKQYDWIKRNLAKNKKACHTILFCHYPFFNKTLDEPEAYSNIGLTNRKKYLSLFDAKKVEYIFSGHFHKNAYANYGEIQLVTTSAVGKPHGEAPSGLRIVKVYNDNIEHSYYGLDEIPESITFD
;
A
#
# COMPACT_ATOMS: atom_id res chain seq x y z
N LYS A 1 -13.95 -15.81 -10.96
CA LYS A 1 -15.18 -15.00 -11.10
C LYS A 1 -14.99 -13.55 -10.68
N SER A 2 -14.29 -13.27 -9.58
CA SER A 2 -14.17 -11.91 -9.02
C SER A 2 -13.23 -10.95 -9.77
N ILE A 3 -12.07 -11.41 -10.25
CA ILE A 3 -11.09 -10.54 -10.94
C ILE A 3 -11.62 -10.08 -12.30
N ASP A 4 -12.23 -10.97 -13.07
CA ASP A 4 -12.77 -10.61 -14.38
C ASP A 4 -14.00 -9.68 -14.26
N THR A 5 -14.84 -9.92 -13.25
CA THR A 5 -15.95 -9.03 -12.92
C THR A 5 -15.47 -7.65 -12.49
N TYR A 6 -14.44 -7.59 -11.63
CA TYR A 6 -13.82 -6.32 -11.25
C TYR A 6 -13.28 -5.57 -12.47
N LYS A 7 -12.50 -6.25 -13.33
CA LYS A 7 -11.91 -5.63 -14.52
C LYS A 7 -12.95 -5.14 -15.51
N LYS A 8 -14.05 -5.86 -15.65
CA LYS A 8 -15.18 -5.45 -16.51
C LYS A 8 -15.82 -4.15 -16.03
N ASN A 9 -15.96 -3.97 -14.71
CA ASN A 9 -16.69 -2.84 -14.12
C ASN A 9 -15.79 -1.64 -13.79
N TYR A 10 -14.53 -1.88 -13.42
CA TYR A 10 -13.63 -0.87 -12.86
C TYR A 10 -12.30 -0.75 -13.60
N GLY A 11 -12.06 -1.55 -14.64
CA GLY A 11 -10.79 -1.54 -15.36
C GLY A 11 -9.71 -2.40 -14.71
N SER A 12 -8.46 -1.99 -14.81
CA SER A 12 -7.32 -2.78 -14.31
C SER A 12 -7.34 -2.95 -12.79
N ASP A 13 -7.00 -4.16 -12.31
CA ASP A 13 -6.83 -4.47 -10.89
C ASP A 13 -5.51 -3.97 -10.29
N ARG A 14 -4.74 -3.21 -11.08
CA ARG A 14 -3.46 -2.62 -10.70
C ARG A 14 -3.13 -1.43 -11.58
N PHE A 15 -2.32 -0.51 -11.05
CA PHE A 15 -1.90 0.68 -11.77
C PHE A 15 -0.42 1.01 -11.49
N SER A 16 0.20 1.73 -12.41
CA SER A 16 1.50 2.35 -12.22
C SER A 16 1.57 3.63 -13.02
N PHE A 17 1.83 4.74 -12.35
CA PHE A 17 2.03 6.02 -12.99
C PHE A 17 3.16 6.80 -12.34
N LYS A 18 3.65 7.82 -13.04
CA LYS A 18 4.58 8.81 -12.51
C LYS A 18 3.85 10.15 -12.45
N HIS A 19 3.99 10.84 -11.33
CA HIS A 19 3.58 12.23 -11.20
C HIS A 19 4.76 13.04 -10.67
N LYS A 20 5.15 14.10 -11.41
CA LYS A 20 6.39 14.84 -11.14
C LYS A 20 7.57 13.86 -11.01
N ASN A 21 8.27 13.88 -9.88
CA ASN A 21 9.43 13.02 -9.62
C ASN A 21 9.09 11.76 -8.80
N SER A 22 7.81 11.47 -8.56
CA SER A 22 7.39 10.33 -7.73
C SER A 22 6.71 9.25 -8.54
N ARG A 23 6.93 7.98 -8.16
CA ARG A 23 6.32 6.78 -8.74
C ARG A 23 5.26 6.23 -7.82
N PHE A 24 4.09 5.98 -8.36
CA PHE A 24 2.94 5.40 -7.67
C PHE A 24 2.57 4.06 -8.30
N ILE A 25 2.48 3.01 -7.48
CA ILE A 25 2.15 1.65 -7.94
C ILE A 25 1.09 1.07 -7.01
N GLY A 26 -0.09 0.75 -7.55
CA GLY A 26 -1.13 0.00 -6.84
C GLY A 26 -1.24 -1.41 -7.38
N PHE A 27 -1.46 -2.38 -6.49
CA PHE A 27 -1.57 -3.80 -6.86
C PHE A 27 -2.59 -4.55 -6.01
N ASN A 28 -3.05 -5.68 -6.56
CA ASN A 28 -4.05 -6.53 -5.92
C ASN A 28 -3.41 -7.44 -4.87
N SER A 29 -3.33 -6.98 -3.63
CA SER A 29 -2.78 -7.77 -2.53
C SER A 29 -3.64 -8.99 -2.15
N GLY A 30 -4.90 -9.05 -2.56
CA GLY A 30 -5.73 -10.24 -2.41
C GLY A 30 -5.16 -11.46 -3.16
N ILE A 31 -4.55 -11.26 -4.33
CA ILE A 31 -3.84 -12.31 -5.08
C ILE A 31 -2.63 -12.81 -4.27
N ILE A 32 -1.91 -11.93 -3.60
CA ILE A 32 -0.75 -12.27 -2.76
C ILE A 32 -1.22 -13.02 -1.50
N LYS A 33 -2.26 -12.50 -0.84
CA LYS A 33 -2.85 -13.12 0.35
C LYS A 33 -3.36 -14.54 0.08
N ALA A 34 -4.11 -14.71 -1.01
CA ALA A 34 -4.63 -16.02 -1.42
C ALA A 34 -3.57 -16.93 -2.04
N ASN A 35 -2.37 -16.42 -2.32
CA ASN A 35 -1.31 -17.14 -3.04
C ASN A 35 -1.83 -17.86 -4.30
N THR A 36 -2.65 -17.17 -5.10
CA THR A 36 -3.39 -17.74 -6.23
C THR A 36 -2.41 -18.18 -7.33
N PRO A 37 -2.31 -19.49 -7.63
CA PRO A 37 -1.35 -20.03 -8.59
C PRO A 37 -1.43 -19.32 -9.96
N GLY A 38 -0.27 -18.98 -10.53
CA GLY A 38 -0.16 -18.30 -11.82
C GLY A 38 -0.49 -16.80 -11.77
N PHE A 39 -1.49 -16.38 -11.01
CA PHE A 39 -1.82 -14.94 -10.86
C PHE A 39 -0.81 -14.21 -9.98
N GLU A 40 -0.40 -14.83 -8.88
CA GLU A 40 0.61 -14.28 -7.97
C GLU A 40 1.93 -14.02 -8.70
N LYS A 41 2.45 -15.02 -9.42
CA LYS A 41 3.69 -14.88 -10.19
C LYS A 41 3.58 -13.79 -11.26
N LYS A 42 2.49 -13.74 -12.02
CA LYS A 42 2.26 -12.70 -13.04
C LYS A 42 2.25 -11.30 -12.42
N GLN A 43 1.65 -11.15 -11.25
CA GLN A 43 1.62 -9.87 -10.54
C GLN A 43 3.00 -9.51 -9.98
N TYR A 44 3.72 -10.46 -9.37
CA TYR A 44 5.09 -10.25 -8.89
C TYR A 44 6.00 -9.74 -10.00
N ASP A 45 5.97 -10.42 -11.16
CA ASP A 45 6.77 -10.04 -12.33
C ASP A 45 6.37 -8.65 -12.86
N TRP A 46 5.07 -8.32 -12.82
CA TRP A 46 4.58 -7.00 -13.22
C TRP A 46 5.06 -5.91 -12.27
N ILE A 47 4.98 -6.12 -10.96
CA ILE A 47 5.49 -5.20 -9.94
C ILE A 47 7.00 -5.00 -10.13
N LYS A 48 7.77 -6.07 -10.24
CA LYS A 48 9.22 -6.04 -10.45
C LYS A 48 9.62 -5.22 -11.68
N ARG A 49 8.92 -5.39 -12.80
CA ARG A 49 9.14 -4.61 -14.03
C ARG A 49 8.82 -3.12 -13.84
N ASN A 50 7.75 -2.79 -13.12
CA ASN A 50 7.37 -1.40 -12.89
C ASN A 50 8.31 -0.70 -11.92
N LEU A 51 8.78 -1.38 -10.88
CA LEU A 51 9.82 -0.87 -9.99
C LEU A 51 11.16 -0.66 -10.71
N ALA A 52 11.51 -1.51 -11.68
CA ALA A 52 12.74 -1.35 -12.46
C ALA A 52 12.75 -0.10 -13.36
N LYS A 53 11.58 0.46 -13.71
CA LYS A 53 11.46 1.71 -14.48
C LYS A 53 11.78 2.97 -13.67
N ASN A 54 12.08 2.82 -12.40
CA ASN A 54 12.13 3.92 -11.42
C ASN A 54 13.52 4.57 -11.25
N LYS A 55 14.39 4.51 -12.26
CA LYS A 55 15.79 4.94 -12.15
C LYS A 55 16.04 6.40 -11.76
N LYS A 56 15.01 7.26 -11.76
CA LYS A 56 15.11 8.72 -11.50
C LYS A 56 13.96 9.27 -10.65
N ALA A 57 13.19 8.44 -9.96
CA ALA A 57 12.16 8.98 -9.09
C ALA A 57 12.76 9.32 -7.73
N CYS A 58 12.34 10.46 -7.16
CA CYS A 58 12.70 10.83 -5.80
C CYS A 58 11.99 9.89 -4.81
N HIS A 59 10.71 9.58 -5.07
CA HIS A 59 9.90 8.74 -4.19
C HIS A 59 9.27 7.56 -4.92
N THR A 60 9.17 6.43 -4.23
CA THR A 60 8.45 5.24 -4.67
C THR A 60 7.43 4.83 -3.62
N ILE A 61 6.15 4.97 -3.98
CA ILE A 61 5.02 4.78 -3.09
C ILE A 61 4.15 3.65 -3.62
N LEU A 62 3.82 2.70 -2.76
CA LEU A 62 2.97 1.56 -3.08
C LEU A 62 1.62 1.65 -2.40
N PHE A 63 0.60 1.08 -3.06
CA PHE A 63 -0.75 0.97 -2.54
C PHE A 63 -1.27 -0.45 -2.67
N CYS A 64 -1.86 -0.96 -1.60
CA CYS A 64 -2.52 -2.27 -1.60
C CYS A 64 -3.66 -2.31 -0.59
N HIS A 65 -4.48 -3.36 -0.63
CA HIS A 65 -5.57 -3.52 0.32
C HIS A 65 -5.11 -4.21 1.61
N TYR A 66 -4.54 -5.43 1.51
CA TYR A 66 -4.03 -6.15 2.67
C TYR A 66 -2.67 -5.63 3.09
N PRO A 67 -2.44 -5.25 4.36
CA PRO A 67 -1.12 -4.93 4.87
C PRO A 67 -0.20 -6.16 4.86
N PHE A 68 1.08 -5.94 4.68
CA PHE A 68 2.07 -7.02 4.78
C PHE A 68 2.17 -7.52 6.21
N PHE A 69 2.22 -6.60 7.17
CA PHE A 69 2.07 -6.84 8.59
C PHE A 69 1.63 -5.54 9.29
N ASN A 70 1.14 -5.66 10.52
CA ASN A 70 0.59 -4.52 11.27
C ASN A 70 1.49 -4.07 12.42
N LYS A 71 2.32 -4.96 12.96
CA LYS A 71 3.19 -4.69 14.12
C LYS A 71 4.63 -5.10 13.86
N THR A 72 4.87 -6.38 13.59
CA THR A 72 6.20 -6.95 13.39
C THR A 72 6.26 -7.88 12.20
N LEU A 73 7.44 -7.97 11.58
CA LEU A 73 7.67 -8.82 10.41
C LEU A 73 7.25 -10.28 10.65
N ASP A 74 7.52 -10.80 11.83
CA ASP A 74 7.30 -12.22 12.18
C ASP A 74 5.97 -12.46 12.90
N GLU A 75 5.06 -11.45 12.96
CA GLU A 75 3.71 -11.69 13.50
C GLU A 75 3.01 -12.84 12.77
N PRO A 76 2.21 -13.66 13.47
CA PRO A 76 1.48 -14.76 12.85
C PRO A 76 0.63 -14.32 11.66
N GLU A 77 0.46 -15.21 10.67
CA GLU A 77 -0.52 -14.99 9.62
C GLU A 77 -1.91 -14.90 10.22
N ALA A 78 -2.64 -13.86 9.84
CA ALA A 78 -4.00 -13.59 10.29
C ALA A 78 -4.88 -13.16 9.12
N TYR A 79 -6.18 -13.05 9.35
CA TYR A 79 -7.11 -12.47 8.36
C TYR A 79 -6.64 -11.12 7.84
N SER A 80 -6.04 -10.31 8.71
CA SER A 80 -5.68 -8.91 8.46
C SER A 80 -4.29 -8.67 7.88
N ASN A 81 -3.50 -9.70 7.57
CA ASN A 81 -2.15 -9.52 7.03
C ASN A 81 -1.79 -10.58 5.97
N ILE A 82 -0.69 -10.37 5.27
CA ILE A 82 -0.15 -11.31 4.28
C ILE A 82 0.69 -12.38 4.99
N GLY A 83 0.59 -13.65 4.54
CA GLY A 83 1.34 -14.77 5.06
C GLY A 83 2.87 -14.60 4.94
N LEU A 84 3.61 -15.16 5.89
CA LEU A 84 5.03 -14.88 6.13
C LEU A 84 5.92 -15.12 4.91
N THR A 85 5.69 -16.18 4.14
CA THR A 85 6.49 -16.50 2.93
C THR A 85 6.38 -15.39 1.89
N ASN A 86 5.16 -15.00 1.53
CA ASN A 86 4.93 -13.91 0.57
C ASN A 86 5.32 -12.55 1.16
N ARG A 87 5.10 -12.34 2.45
CA ARG A 87 5.55 -11.14 3.17
C ARG A 87 7.04 -10.90 2.97
N LYS A 88 7.89 -11.86 3.32
CA LYS A 88 9.34 -11.77 3.16
C LYS A 88 9.77 -11.60 1.69
N LYS A 89 9.17 -12.39 0.78
CA LYS A 89 9.44 -12.33 -0.66
C LYS A 89 9.23 -10.93 -1.25
N TYR A 90 8.08 -10.32 -0.96
CA TYR A 90 7.73 -9.02 -1.54
C TYR A 90 8.48 -7.88 -0.87
N LEU A 91 8.60 -7.89 0.46
CA LEU A 91 9.31 -6.83 1.17
C LEU A 91 10.80 -6.80 0.79
N SER A 92 11.45 -7.95 0.62
CA SER A 92 12.83 -7.99 0.10
C SER A 92 12.96 -7.39 -1.31
N LEU A 93 11.97 -7.61 -2.19
CA LEU A 93 11.94 -6.95 -3.50
C LEU A 93 11.79 -5.44 -3.36
N PHE A 94 10.90 -4.98 -2.49
CA PHE A 94 10.60 -3.57 -2.30
C PHE A 94 11.80 -2.82 -1.71
N ASP A 95 12.46 -3.40 -0.72
CA ASP A 95 13.68 -2.87 -0.12
C ASP A 95 14.81 -2.74 -1.15
N ALA A 96 15.08 -3.81 -1.91
CA ALA A 96 16.06 -3.81 -3.00
C ALA A 96 15.74 -2.78 -4.12
N LYS A 97 14.52 -2.28 -4.19
CA LYS A 97 14.04 -1.27 -5.15
C LYS A 97 13.80 0.11 -4.51
N LYS A 98 14.21 0.29 -3.26
CA LYS A 98 14.11 1.55 -2.53
C LYS A 98 12.68 2.10 -2.51
N VAL A 99 11.72 1.24 -2.19
CA VAL A 99 10.35 1.65 -1.87
C VAL A 99 10.39 2.35 -0.52
N GLU A 100 9.75 3.49 -0.40
CA GLU A 100 9.75 4.26 0.85
C GLU A 100 8.47 4.06 1.66
N TYR A 101 7.31 3.99 0.97
CA TYR A 101 6.01 3.86 1.63
C TYR A 101 5.16 2.77 1.01
N ILE A 102 4.45 2.04 1.87
CA ILE A 102 3.36 1.13 1.49
C ILE A 102 2.12 1.54 2.28
N PHE A 103 1.16 2.12 1.58
CA PHE A 103 -0.16 2.43 2.15
C PHE A 103 -1.12 1.26 1.94
N SER A 104 -1.82 0.88 3.00
CA SER A 104 -2.78 -0.22 2.99
C SER A 104 -4.03 0.10 3.81
N GLY A 105 -5.04 -0.76 3.73
CA GLY A 105 -6.27 -0.69 4.49
C GLY A 105 -6.60 -2.02 5.18
N HIS A 106 -7.79 -2.57 4.94
CA HIS A 106 -8.27 -3.87 5.41
C HIS A 106 -8.37 -4.08 6.93
N PHE A 107 -7.38 -3.65 7.68
CA PHE A 107 -7.32 -3.83 9.14
C PHE A 107 -8.37 -2.99 9.89
N HIS A 108 -8.88 -1.94 9.24
CA HIS A 108 -9.85 -1.00 9.80
C HIS A 108 -9.37 -0.30 11.08
N LYS A 109 -8.06 -0.24 11.28
CA LYS A 109 -7.37 0.51 12.33
C LYS A 109 -6.17 1.20 11.73
N ASN A 110 -5.77 2.33 12.30
CA ASN A 110 -4.47 2.89 11.98
C ASN A 110 -3.38 2.00 12.59
N ALA A 111 -2.40 1.62 11.78
CA ALA A 111 -1.22 0.89 12.22
C ALA A 111 0.01 1.39 11.46
N TYR A 112 1.14 1.36 12.14
CA TYR A 112 2.41 1.85 11.63
C TYR A 112 3.49 0.84 11.94
N ALA A 113 4.27 0.47 10.93
CA ALA A 113 5.36 -0.48 11.07
C ALA A 113 6.45 -0.15 10.06
N ASN A 114 7.66 -0.70 10.25
CA ASN A 114 8.78 -0.49 9.35
C ASN A 114 9.39 -1.83 8.92
N TYR A 115 9.92 -1.87 7.70
CA TYR A 115 10.78 -2.93 7.21
C TYR A 115 12.01 -2.28 6.57
N GLY A 116 13.14 -2.28 7.29
CA GLY A 116 14.27 -1.43 6.92
C GLY A 116 13.84 0.04 6.86
N GLU A 117 14.09 0.69 5.74
CA GLU A 117 13.66 2.07 5.48
C GLU A 117 12.21 2.20 4.97
N ILE A 118 11.53 1.08 4.70
CA ILE A 118 10.15 1.10 4.20
C ILE A 118 9.19 1.37 5.33
N GLN A 119 8.37 2.40 5.21
CA GLN A 119 7.27 2.67 6.12
C GLN A 119 5.98 1.97 5.64
N LEU A 120 5.42 1.12 6.49
CA LEU A 120 4.13 0.46 6.26
C LEU A 120 3.05 1.20 7.05
N VAL A 121 2.13 1.82 6.32
CA VAL A 121 1.08 2.65 6.89
C VAL A 121 -0.27 2.04 6.56
N THR A 122 -0.91 1.43 7.56
CA THR A 122 -2.27 0.96 7.42
C THR A 122 -3.23 2.06 7.87
N THR A 123 -4.16 2.40 6.99
CA THR A 123 -5.17 3.43 7.23
C THR A 123 -6.47 2.79 7.72
N SER A 124 -7.09 3.39 8.72
CA SER A 124 -8.40 2.97 9.23
C SER A 124 -9.49 3.13 8.15
N ALA A 125 -10.73 2.89 8.50
CA ALA A 125 -11.84 2.83 7.55
C ALA A 125 -12.68 4.10 7.56
N VAL A 126 -13.20 4.47 6.39
CA VAL A 126 -14.22 5.53 6.27
C VAL A 126 -15.56 5.07 6.83
N GLY A 127 -15.97 3.82 6.55
CA GLY A 127 -17.33 3.37 6.88
C GLY A 127 -17.46 2.59 8.19
N LYS A 128 -16.44 1.82 8.59
CA LYS A 128 -16.52 0.93 9.77
C LYS A 128 -15.15 0.75 10.42
N PRO A 129 -14.64 1.73 11.16
CA PRO A 129 -13.41 1.56 11.93
C PRO A 129 -13.60 0.52 13.05
N HIS A 130 -12.54 -0.21 13.41
CA HIS A 130 -12.53 -1.22 14.48
C HIS A 130 -11.66 -0.81 15.67
N GLY A 131 -11.05 0.38 15.64
CA GLY A 131 -10.22 0.92 16.70
C GLY A 131 -10.84 2.19 17.30
N GLU A 132 -10.00 2.98 17.96
CA GLU A 132 -10.38 4.27 18.56
C GLU A 132 -10.47 5.39 17.51
N ALA A 133 -9.83 5.23 16.35
CA ALA A 133 -9.87 6.23 15.30
C ALA A 133 -11.31 6.38 14.75
N PRO A 134 -11.78 7.62 14.55
CA PRO A 134 -13.09 7.86 13.93
C PRO A 134 -13.11 7.38 12.47
N SER A 135 -14.29 7.35 11.85
CA SER A 135 -14.42 7.26 10.39
C SER A 135 -13.65 8.39 9.74
N GLY A 136 -12.76 8.08 8.78
CA GLY A 136 -11.88 9.11 8.27
C GLY A 136 -11.02 8.68 7.09
N LEU A 137 -10.11 9.54 6.71
CA LEU A 137 -9.19 9.35 5.60
C LEU A 137 -7.77 9.81 5.97
N ARG A 138 -6.80 9.44 5.13
CA ARG A 138 -5.42 9.90 5.26
C ARG A 138 -5.07 10.84 4.13
N ILE A 139 -4.56 12.01 4.46
CA ILE A 139 -3.94 12.94 3.52
C ILE A 139 -2.45 12.66 3.49
N VAL A 140 -1.91 12.54 2.29
CA VAL A 140 -0.47 12.31 2.05
C VAL A 140 0.06 13.46 1.21
N LYS A 141 1.01 14.21 1.74
CA LYS A 141 1.74 15.27 1.04
C LYS A 141 3.08 14.70 0.58
N VAL A 142 3.37 14.80 -0.70
CA VAL A 142 4.61 14.32 -1.30
C VAL A 142 5.41 15.53 -1.76
N TYR A 143 6.48 15.84 -1.05
CA TYR A 143 7.44 16.88 -1.37
C TYR A 143 8.56 16.35 -2.28
N ASN A 144 9.58 17.14 -2.56
CA ASN A 144 10.71 16.67 -3.36
C ASN A 144 11.66 15.75 -2.58
N ASP A 145 11.75 15.94 -1.28
CA ASP A 145 12.73 15.34 -0.36
C ASP A 145 12.11 14.58 0.81
N ASN A 146 10.80 14.71 1.05
CA ASN A 146 10.10 14.01 2.11
C ASN A 146 8.65 13.68 1.75
N ILE A 147 8.03 12.83 2.57
CA ILE A 147 6.61 12.50 2.51
C ILE A 147 6.03 12.66 3.91
N GLU A 148 4.96 13.44 4.00
CA GLU A 148 4.19 13.62 5.22
C GLU A 148 2.81 13.01 5.09
N HIS A 149 2.26 12.51 6.17
CA HIS A 149 0.89 12.02 6.16
C HIS A 149 0.20 12.19 7.52
N SER A 150 -1.08 12.47 7.48
CA SER A 150 -1.93 12.61 8.68
C SER A 150 -3.27 11.94 8.45
N TYR A 151 -3.82 11.32 9.49
CA TYR A 151 -5.17 10.79 9.50
C TYR A 151 -6.12 11.83 10.05
N TYR A 152 -7.26 12.00 9.39
CA TYR A 152 -8.31 12.95 9.79
C TYR A 152 -9.64 12.21 9.92
N GLY A 153 -10.36 12.48 10.99
CA GLY A 153 -11.78 12.16 11.07
C GLY A 153 -12.57 12.92 9.99
N LEU A 154 -13.73 12.42 9.59
CA LEU A 154 -14.53 13.06 8.53
C LEU A 154 -14.91 14.52 8.87
N ASP A 155 -15.10 14.81 10.16
CA ASP A 155 -15.42 16.16 10.65
C ASP A 155 -14.18 17.06 10.87
N GLU A 156 -12.98 16.52 10.69
CA GLU A 156 -11.69 17.18 10.91
C GLU A 156 -10.91 17.41 9.62
N ILE A 157 -11.50 17.07 8.47
CA ILE A 157 -10.83 17.22 7.18
C ILE A 157 -10.61 18.72 6.92
N PRO A 158 -9.36 19.18 6.68
CA PRO A 158 -9.09 20.57 6.41
C PRO A 158 -9.76 21.02 5.09
N GLU A 159 -10.33 22.22 5.07
CA GLU A 159 -10.95 22.80 3.87
C GLU A 159 -9.94 23.02 2.72
N SER A 160 -8.69 23.22 3.06
CA SER A 160 -7.60 23.37 2.09
C SER A 160 -6.33 22.67 2.55
N ILE A 161 -5.52 22.21 1.60
CA ILE A 161 -4.21 21.61 1.86
C ILE A 161 -3.15 22.56 1.34
N THR A 162 -2.32 23.07 2.27
CA THR A 162 -1.16 23.91 1.93
C THR A 162 0.11 23.05 1.86
N PHE A 163 1.05 23.46 1.01
CA PHE A 163 2.42 22.95 0.95
C PHE A 163 3.31 24.11 1.41
N ASP A 164 3.75 24.02 2.64
CA ASP A 164 4.65 25.02 3.24
C ASP A 164 6.09 24.77 2.87
#